data_9ee860f442b8a7584cc98f05d6d83b9f
#
_entry.id   9ee860f442b8a7584cc98f05d6d83b9f
#
_cell.length_a   1.000
_cell.length_b   1.000
_cell.length_c   1.000
_cell.angle_alpha   90.00
_cell.angle_beta   90.00
_cell.angle_gamma   90.00
#
_symmetry.space_group_name_H-M   'P 1'
#
loop_
_entity.id
_entity.type
_entity.pdbx_description
1 polymer ?
#
loop_
_entity_poly.entity_id
_entity_poly.type
_entity_poly.pdbx_seq_one_letter_code
_entity_poly.pdbx_strand_id
1 'polypeptide(L)'
;SAAANRTEVTVTTTVKADGSAGGQAVLRFTGLTAMLQRSALAQVEDDRYREALEPVLAARLGGEATITALKVEHLREPEQPLAITADFFAPKFLQPAGDGLSTSLPLFMYQTNRYRSVTARLLPFTQGMASSFRMQARVTFPDGITITHLPDVATYAGPVGAYGDTLTRAGQTLTYTCEYATIRGTFPPETLEEYRKFAALLALEGRNGLQVFVKRE
;
A
#
# COMPACT_ATOMS: atom_id res chain seq x y z
N SER A 1 -10.42 1.19 -19.17
CA SER A 1 -9.95 -0.11 -18.65
C SER A 1 -9.23 0.08 -17.31
N ALA A 2 -9.06 -1.01 -16.55
CA ALA A 2 -8.31 -0.97 -15.30
C ALA A 2 -6.85 -0.53 -15.51
N ALA A 3 -6.24 -0.97 -16.61
CA ALA A 3 -4.86 -0.61 -16.96
C ALA A 3 -4.65 0.90 -17.22
N ALA A 4 -5.68 1.62 -17.67
CA ALA A 4 -5.61 3.07 -17.87
C ALA A 4 -5.62 3.85 -16.55
N ASN A 5 -6.27 3.29 -15.51
CA ASN A 5 -6.43 3.91 -14.19
C ASN A 5 -5.55 3.16 -13.18
N ARG A 6 -4.24 3.39 -13.26
CA ARG A 6 -3.27 2.61 -12.50
C ARG A 6 -2.60 3.45 -11.42
N THR A 7 -2.38 2.79 -10.27
CA THR A 7 -1.50 3.26 -9.21
C THR A 7 -0.36 2.26 -9.05
N GLU A 8 0.86 2.73 -9.12
CA GLU A 8 2.06 1.95 -8.84
C GLU A 8 2.79 2.55 -7.65
N VAL A 9 3.23 1.68 -6.73
CA VAL A 9 4.00 2.08 -5.55
C VAL A 9 5.24 1.22 -5.45
N THR A 10 6.38 1.86 -5.28
CA THR A 10 7.64 1.17 -4.95
C THR A 10 8.18 1.75 -3.65
N VAL A 11 8.47 0.89 -2.68
CA VAL A 11 9.10 1.29 -1.42
C VAL A 11 10.39 0.51 -1.25
N THR A 12 11.48 1.22 -0.99
CA THR A 12 12.76 0.62 -0.58
C THR A 12 13.08 1.06 0.83
N THR A 13 13.39 0.11 1.70
CA THR A 13 13.68 0.36 3.11
C THR A 13 14.96 -0.35 3.50
N THR A 14 15.86 0.34 4.17
CA THR A 14 17.06 -0.23 4.77
C THR A 14 16.98 -0.08 6.28
N VAL A 15 16.96 -1.19 6.97
CA VAL A 15 16.92 -1.27 8.43
C VAL A 15 18.34 -1.20 8.99
N LYS A 16 18.53 -0.43 10.06
CA LYS A 16 19.81 -0.32 10.77
C LYS A 16 19.86 -1.22 11.98
N ALA A 17 21.06 -1.46 12.50
CA ALA A 17 21.28 -2.30 13.69
C ALA A 17 20.58 -1.77 14.96
N ASP A 18 20.36 -0.46 15.06
CA ASP A 18 19.62 0.16 16.17
C ASP A 18 18.09 -0.04 16.09
N GLY A 19 17.60 -0.60 14.98
CA GLY A 19 16.17 -0.82 14.74
C GLY A 19 15.46 0.34 14.03
N SER A 20 16.17 1.42 13.74
CA SER A 20 15.67 2.48 12.86
C SER A 20 15.72 2.04 11.40
N ALA A 21 15.01 2.73 10.53
CA ALA A 21 15.09 2.51 9.09
C ALA A 21 15.03 3.82 8.31
N GLY A 22 15.57 3.80 7.12
CA GLY A 22 15.42 4.86 6.14
C GLY A 22 15.15 4.29 4.77
N GLY A 23 14.58 5.09 3.89
CA GLY A 23 14.26 4.62 2.56
C GLY A 23 13.56 5.65 1.69
N GLN A 24 13.01 5.15 0.59
CA GLN A 24 12.30 5.96 -0.38
C GLN A 24 10.99 5.27 -0.79
N ALA A 25 9.93 6.05 -0.91
CA ALA A 25 8.66 5.65 -1.50
C ALA A 25 8.42 6.44 -2.79
N VAL A 26 8.08 5.75 -3.87
CA VAL A 26 7.72 6.33 -5.17
C VAL A 26 6.32 5.89 -5.52
N LEU A 27 5.41 6.84 -5.68
CA LEU A 27 4.03 6.62 -6.08
C LEU A 27 3.82 7.20 -7.48
N ARG A 28 3.22 6.42 -8.38
CA ARG A 28 2.89 6.83 -9.74
C ARG A 28 1.42 6.57 -10.03
N PHE A 29 0.78 7.55 -10.63
CA PHE A 29 -0.66 7.51 -10.92
C PHE A 29 -0.89 7.81 -12.40
N THR A 30 -1.81 7.08 -13.04
CA THR A 30 -2.24 7.32 -14.42
C THR A 30 -3.76 7.38 -14.53
N GLY A 31 -4.25 7.96 -15.61
CA GLY A 31 -5.68 8.04 -15.90
C GLY A 31 -6.48 8.75 -14.82
N LEU A 32 -7.65 8.21 -14.48
CA LEU A 32 -8.54 8.80 -13.48
C LEU A 32 -7.94 8.87 -12.09
N THR A 33 -7.07 7.91 -11.71
CA THR A 33 -6.37 7.96 -10.42
C THR A 33 -5.45 9.16 -10.34
N ALA A 34 -4.71 9.47 -11.42
CA ALA A 34 -3.89 10.69 -11.49
C ALA A 34 -4.74 11.96 -11.44
N MET A 35 -5.88 11.99 -12.15
CA MET A 35 -6.79 13.15 -12.12
C MET A 35 -7.30 13.42 -10.71
N LEU A 36 -7.73 12.40 -9.97
CA LEU A 36 -8.21 12.53 -8.59
C LEU A 36 -7.12 13.06 -7.65
N GLN A 37 -5.88 12.54 -7.77
CA GLN A 37 -4.76 13.01 -6.97
C GLN A 37 -4.38 14.46 -7.33
N ARG A 38 -4.35 14.82 -8.62
CA ARG A 38 -4.14 16.20 -9.07
C ARG A 38 -5.19 17.15 -8.52
N SER A 39 -6.47 16.76 -8.57
CA SER A 39 -7.55 17.58 -8.03
C SER A 39 -7.42 17.81 -6.52
N ALA A 40 -6.97 16.81 -5.78
CA ALA A 40 -6.72 16.95 -4.35
C ALA A 40 -5.53 17.87 -4.07
N LEU A 41 -4.43 17.71 -4.80
CA LEU A 41 -3.22 18.52 -4.63
C LEU A 41 -3.41 19.96 -5.16
N ALA A 42 -4.25 20.19 -6.17
CA ALA A 42 -4.55 21.53 -6.66
C ALA A 42 -5.25 22.45 -5.63
N GLN A 43 -5.76 21.86 -4.53
CA GLN A 43 -6.32 22.62 -3.40
C GLN A 43 -5.24 23.05 -2.39
N VAL A 44 -3.99 22.61 -2.56
CA VAL A 44 -2.85 22.87 -1.68
C VAL A 44 -1.90 23.82 -2.38
N GLU A 45 -1.40 24.83 -1.68
CA GLU A 45 -0.34 25.72 -2.17
C GLU A 45 0.95 24.93 -2.44
N ASP A 46 1.70 25.32 -3.47
CA ASP A 46 2.87 24.57 -3.97
C ASP A 46 3.95 24.32 -2.89
N ASP A 47 4.11 25.24 -1.95
CA ASP A 47 5.06 25.14 -0.84
C ASP A 47 4.54 24.32 0.35
N ARG A 48 3.25 23.97 0.35
CA ARG A 48 2.58 23.21 1.45
C ARG A 48 2.31 21.74 1.13
N TYR A 49 2.74 21.23 -0.02
CA TYR A 49 2.54 19.80 -0.36
C TYR A 49 3.12 18.86 0.67
N ARG A 50 4.24 19.24 1.30
CA ARG A 50 4.84 18.45 2.36
C ARG A 50 3.90 18.31 3.56
N GLU A 51 3.32 19.39 4.04
CA GLU A 51 2.38 19.38 5.17
C GLU A 51 1.15 18.52 4.88
N ALA A 52 0.64 18.57 3.64
CA ALA A 52 -0.54 17.80 3.23
C ALA A 52 -0.25 16.31 3.06
N LEU A 53 0.92 15.94 2.50
CA LEU A 53 1.26 14.57 2.14
C LEU A 53 1.98 13.81 3.27
N GLU A 54 2.76 14.49 4.11
CA GLU A 54 3.57 13.85 5.15
C GLU A 54 2.75 12.96 6.10
N PRO A 55 1.61 13.39 6.67
CA PRO A 55 0.82 12.52 7.56
C PRO A 55 0.32 11.26 6.87
N VAL A 56 -0.09 11.38 5.60
CA VAL A 56 -0.62 10.27 4.80
C VAL A 56 0.47 9.26 4.45
N LEU A 57 1.64 9.74 4.05
CA LEU A 57 2.79 8.91 3.71
C LEU A 57 3.38 8.25 4.95
N ALA A 58 3.60 9.01 6.03
CA ALA A 58 4.15 8.53 7.29
C ALA A 58 3.31 7.39 7.90
N ALA A 59 1.98 7.53 7.89
CA ALA A 59 1.07 6.50 8.37
C ALA A 59 1.18 5.17 7.59
N ARG A 60 1.68 5.19 6.35
CA ARG A 60 1.85 4.03 5.48
C ARG A 60 3.23 3.39 5.57
N LEU A 61 4.21 4.17 5.99
CA LEU A 61 5.60 3.73 6.10
C LEU A 61 5.90 3.04 7.44
N GLY A 62 5.08 3.32 8.47
CA GLY A 62 5.22 2.72 9.81
C GLY A 62 6.36 3.30 10.64
N GLY A 63 6.55 2.79 11.85
CA GLY A 63 7.69 3.11 12.72
C GLY A 63 7.84 4.59 13.12
N GLU A 64 6.74 5.33 13.21
CA GLU A 64 6.77 6.79 13.43
C GLU A 64 7.59 7.54 12.37
N ALA A 65 7.41 7.14 11.10
CA ALA A 65 8.17 7.71 9.99
C ALA A 65 7.96 9.22 9.86
N THR A 66 9.03 9.91 9.50
CA THR A 66 9.03 11.32 9.09
C THR A 66 9.52 11.42 7.65
N ILE A 67 8.98 12.35 6.87
CA ILE A 67 9.38 12.59 5.49
C ILE A 67 10.56 13.56 5.50
N THR A 68 11.70 13.11 5.02
CA THR A 68 12.94 13.91 4.99
C THR A 68 13.08 14.74 3.70
N ALA A 69 12.57 14.19 2.58
CA ALA A 69 12.47 14.92 1.31
C ALA A 69 11.18 14.51 0.59
N LEU A 70 10.60 15.45 -0.15
CA LEU A 70 9.38 15.21 -0.95
C LEU A 70 9.51 15.92 -2.30
N LYS A 71 9.16 15.20 -3.37
CA LYS A 71 9.08 15.72 -4.73
C LYS A 71 7.76 15.31 -5.36
N VAL A 72 7.05 16.27 -5.96
CA VAL A 72 5.85 16.03 -6.77
C VAL A 72 6.17 16.42 -8.21
N GLU A 73 5.96 15.51 -9.15
CA GLU A 73 6.30 15.69 -10.56
C GLU A 73 5.05 15.55 -11.43
N HIS A 74 5.00 16.31 -12.51
CA HIS A 74 3.94 16.29 -13.52
C HIS A 74 2.55 16.63 -12.95
N LEU A 75 2.48 17.47 -11.92
CA LEU A 75 1.21 17.89 -11.34
C LEU A 75 0.33 18.65 -12.35
N ARG A 76 0.95 19.51 -13.17
CA ARG A 76 0.27 20.36 -14.16
C ARG A 76 0.34 19.80 -15.58
N GLU A 77 0.84 18.59 -15.77
CA GLU A 77 1.06 17.93 -17.06
C GLU A 77 0.15 16.69 -17.16
N PRO A 78 -1.11 16.86 -17.61
CA PRO A 78 -2.10 15.77 -17.58
C PRO A 78 -1.72 14.56 -18.45
N GLU A 79 -0.90 14.76 -19.47
CA GLU A 79 -0.42 13.71 -20.38
C GLU A 79 0.68 12.82 -19.77
N GLN A 80 1.32 13.28 -18.68
CA GLN A 80 2.35 12.54 -17.98
C GLN A 80 1.78 11.82 -16.75
N PRO A 81 2.32 10.69 -16.33
CA PRO A 81 1.99 10.11 -15.02
C PRO A 81 2.31 11.09 -13.89
N LEU A 82 1.36 11.33 -12.98
CA LEU A 82 1.69 12.04 -11.75
C LEU A 82 2.62 11.17 -10.91
N ALA A 83 3.73 11.72 -10.43
CA ALA A 83 4.66 11.01 -9.55
C ALA A 83 4.88 11.77 -8.23
N ILE A 84 4.93 11.02 -7.13
CA ILE A 84 5.28 11.52 -5.80
C ILE A 84 6.44 10.67 -5.31
N THR A 85 7.58 11.29 -5.02
CA THR A 85 8.76 10.64 -4.44
C THR A 85 8.98 11.21 -3.04
N ALA A 86 9.09 10.34 -2.05
CA ALA A 86 9.30 10.71 -0.66
C ALA A 86 10.46 9.90 -0.06
N ASP A 87 11.49 10.58 0.41
CA ASP A 87 12.49 9.98 1.27
C ASP A 87 12.00 10.04 2.72
N PHE A 88 12.26 8.99 3.50
CA PHE A 88 11.77 8.90 4.86
C PHE A 88 12.79 8.34 5.84
N PHE A 89 12.57 8.65 7.12
CA PHE A 89 13.25 8.06 8.24
C PHE A 89 12.24 7.60 9.30
N ALA A 90 12.37 6.36 9.77
CA ALA A 90 11.51 5.72 10.77
C ALA A 90 12.35 5.31 11.98
N PRO A 91 12.35 6.09 13.08
CA PRO A 91 13.21 5.82 14.24
C PRO A 91 12.84 4.55 14.99
N LYS A 92 11.59 4.10 14.91
CA LYS A 92 11.07 2.91 15.58
C LYS A 92 10.52 1.89 14.57
N PHE A 93 11.27 1.61 13.51
CA PHE A 93 10.85 0.67 12.48
C PHE A 93 10.76 -0.75 13.01
N LEU A 94 11.74 -1.20 13.79
CA LEU A 94 11.66 -2.42 14.58
C LEU A 94 11.18 -2.08 15.99
N GLN A 95 10.14 -2.76 16.43
CA GLN A 95 9.54 -2.58 17.76
C GLN A 95 9.61 -3.88 18.58
N PRO A 96 9.76 -3.81 19.91
CA PRO A 96 9.73 -4.99 20.77
C PRO A 96 8.43 -5.80 20.56
N ALA A 97 8.56 -7.13 20.46
CA ALA A 97 7.44 -8.04 20.30
C ALA A 97 7.80 -9.41 20.94
N GLY A 98 7.28 -9.63 22.14
CA GLY A 98 7.64 -10.82 22.93
C GLY A 98 9.15 -10.86 23.24
N ASP A 99 9.79 -11.97 22.90
CA ASP A 99 11.23 -12.18 23.06
C ASP A 99 12.08 -11.72 21.85
N GLY A 100 11.44 -11.04 20.91
CA GLY A 100 12.08 -10.53 19.68
C GLY A 100 11.64 -9.12 19.32
N LEU A 101 11.69 -8.85 18.04
CA LEU A 101 11.25 -7.57 17.43
C LEU A 101 10.27 -7.85 16.31
N SER A 102 9.43 -6.89 15.99
CA SER A 102 8.54 -6.94 14.83
C SER A 102 8.51 -5.62 14.07
N THR A 103 8.11 -5.71 12.83
CA THR A 103 7.74 -4.54 12.01
C THR A 103 6.58 -4.91 11.09
N SER A 104 5.80 -3.92 10.71
CA SER A 104 4.85 -4.05 9.60
C SER A 104 5.54 -3.63 8.30
N LEU A 105 5.31 -4.39 7.22
CA LEU A 105 5.78 -3.96 5.90
C LEU A 105 5.06 -2.66 5.51
N PRO A 106 5.76 -1.71 4.85
CA PRO A 106 5.13 -0.51 4.33
C PRO A 106 3.98 -0.86 3.38
N LEU A 107 2.80 -0.27 3.59
CA LEU A 107 1.60 -0.60 2.85
C LEU A 107 0.87 0.66 2.39
N PHE A 108 0.70 0.79 1.08
CA PHE A 108 0.04 1.91 0.43
C PHE A 108 -1.32 1.54 -0.20
N MET A 109 -1.90 0.39 0.16
CA MET A 109 -3.20 0.00 -0.38
C MET A 109 -4.28 1.00 0.03
N TYR A 110 -4.95 1.56 -0.96
CA TYR A 110 -6.05 2.50 -0.78
C TYR A 110 -7.38 1.79 -0.97
N GLN A 111 -8.25 1.88 0.03
CA GLN A 111 -9.51 1.17 0.01
C GLN A 111 -10.68 2.05 0.45
N THR A 112 -11.64 2.18 -0.43
CA THR A 112 -12.99 2.54 -0.06
C THR A 112 -13.82 1.25 0.09
N ASN A 113 -13.98 0.76 1.29
CA ASN A 113 -14.81 -0.41 1.58
C ASN A 113 -16.29 -0.03 1.70
N ARG A 114 -16.85 0.58 0.66
CA ARG A 114 -18.20 1.15 0.66
C ARG A 114 -19.30 0.17 1.10
N TYR A 115 -19.12 -1.12 0.82
CA TYR A 115 -20.11 -2.16 1.12
C TYR A 115 -19.61 -3.23 2.11
N ARG A 116 -18.46 -3.03 2.73
CA ARG A 116 -17.86 -4.02 3.64
C ARG A 116 -18.73 -4.35 4.84
N SER A 117 -19.37 -3.34 5.44
CA SER A 117 -20.24 -3.48 6.60
C SER A 117 -21.69 -3.86 6.24
N VAL A 118 -22.04 -3.95 4.95
CA VAL A 118 -23.37 -4.29 4.52
C VAL A 118 -23.54 -5.82 4.60
N THR A 119 -24.49 -6.29 5.41
CA THR A 119 -24.74 -7.72 5.64
C THR A 119 -25.64 -8.35 4.57
N ALA A 120 -26.58 -7.58 4.02
CA ALA A 120 -27.50 -8.03 2.97
C ALA A 120 -27.90 -6.87 2.06
N ARG A 121 -28.24 -7.18 0.82
CA ARG A 121 -28.78 -6.23 -0.15
C ARG A 121 -29.96 -6.85 -0.89
N LEU A 122 -30.95 -6.02 -1.18
CA LEU A 122 -32.10 -6.38 -2.03
C LEU A 122 -31.97 -5.83 -3.46
N LEU A 123 -31.10 -4.81 -3.64
CA LEU A 123 -30.91 -4.13 -4.92
C LEU A 123 -29.48 -4.31 -5.43
N PRO A 124 -29.30 -4.31 -6.76
CA PRO A 124 -27.97 -4.30 -7.37
C PRO A 124 -27.09 -3.16 -6.84
N PHE A 125 -25.77 -3.35 -6.89
CA PHE A 125 -24.79 -2.34 -6.51
C PHE A 125 -23.81 -2.08 -7.65
N THR A 126 -23.28 -0.86 -7.69
CA THR A 126 -22.41 -0.40 -8.78
C THR A 126 -21.00 -0.15 -8.27
N GLN A 127 -20.01 -0.70 -8.98
CA GLN A 127 -18.61 -0.32 -8.88
C GLN A 127 -18.28 0.58 -10.07
N GLY A 128 -18.15 1.88 -9.80
CA GLY A 128 -18.14 2.90 -10.85
C GLY A 128 -16.85 3.00 -11.64
N MET A 129 -15.72 2.48 -11.11
CA MET A 129 -14.42 2.61 -11.73
C MET A 129 -13.70 1.25 -11.81
N ALA A 130 -13.13 0.95 -12.98
CA ALA A 130 -12.11 -0.07 -13.10
C ALA A 130 -10.75 0.57 -12.86
N SER A 131 -9.98 0.02 -11.92
CA SER A 131 -8.63 0.48 -11.59
C SER A 131 -7.70 -0.70 -11.33
N SER A 132 -6.42 -0.48 -11.50
CA SER A 132 -5.38 -1.44 -11.11
C SER A 132 -4.41 -0.77 -10.14
N PHE A 133 -3.88 -1.60 -9.27
CA PHE A 133 -2.89 -1.22 -8.29
C PHE A 133 -1.76 -2.25 -8.30
N ARG A 134 -0.54 -1.77 -8.23
CA ARG A 134 0.64 -2.59 -8.00
C ARG A 134 1.53 -1.94 -6.96
N MET A 135 1.98 -2.72 -5.99
CA MET A 135 2.96 -2.28 -5.02
C MET A 135 4.10 -3.28 -4.92
N GLN A 136 5.32 -2.76 -4.78
CA GLN A 136 6.49 -3.54 -4.39
C GLN A 136 7.16 -2.85 -3.19
N ALA A 137 7.28 -3.56 -2.08
CA ALA A 137 8.05 -3.13 -0.92
C ALA A 137 9.27 -4.04 -0.75
N ARG A 138 10.45 -3.44 -0.74
CA ARG A 138 11.71 -4.12 -0.47
C ARG A 138 12.26 -3.65 0.86
N VAL A 139 12.50 -4.58 1.79
CA VAL A 139 13.06 -4.29 3.12
C VAL A 139 14.34 -5.09 3.28
N THR A 140 15.45 -4.39 3.49
CA THR A 140 16.76 -5.01 3.74
C THR A 140 17.12 -4.86 5.22
N PHE A 141 17.33 -5.98 5.89
CA PHE A 141 17.75 -6.05 7.28
C PHE A 141 19.28 -6.08 7.37
N PRO A 142 19.88 -5.59 8.46
CA PRO A 142 21.31 -5.70 8.68
C PRO A 142 21.70 -7.14 9.03
N ASP A 143 22.99 -7.44 8.93
CA ASP A 143 23.57 -8.66 9.49
C ASP A 143 23.30 -8.72 11.00
N GLY A 144 23.19 -9.95 11.57
CA GLY A 144 22.83 -10.16 12.97
C GLY A 144 21.33 -10.01 13.27
N ILE A 145 20.50 -9.88 12.24
CA ILE A 145 19.02 -9.97 12.35
C ILE A 145 18.56 -11.27 11.66
N THR A 146 17.93 -12.15 12.41
CA THR A 146 17.31 -13.38 11.88
C THR A 146 15.80 -13.18 11.75
N ILE A 147 15.26 -13.37 10.52
CA ILE A 147 13.82 -13.31 10.24
C ILE A 147 13.20 -14.63 10.67
N THR A 148 12.30 -14.58 11.67
CA THR A 148 11.72 -15.78 12.31
C THR A 148 10.33 -16.11 11.81
N HIS A 149 9.56 -15.12 11.36
CA HIS A 149 8.21 -15.33 10.84
C HIS A 149 7.89 -14.35 9.73
N LEU A 150 7.21 -14.84 8.71
CA LEU A 150 6.72 -14.07 7.56
C LEU A 150 5.19 -14.14 7.50
N PRO A 151 4.52 -13.07 7.06
CA PRO A 151 3.07 -13.08 6.88
C PRO A 151 2.65 -14.01 5.73
N ASP A 152 1.44 -14.52 5.81
CA ASP A 152 0.82 -15.29 4.74
C ASP A 152 0.53 -14.44 3.51
N VAL A 153 0.56 -15.07 2.34
CA VAL A 153 0.14 -14.49 1.06
C VAL A 153 -1.24 -15.02 0.67
N ALA A 154 -1.93 -14.28 -0.18
CA ALA A 154 -3.28 -14.62 -0.60
C ALA A 154 -3.52 -14.30 -2.08
N THR A 155 -4.45 -15.02 -2.69
CA THR A 155 -4.92 -14.76 -4.05
C THR A 155 -6.45 -14.82 -4.11
N TYR A 156 -7.01 -14.04 -5.02
CA TYR A 156 -8.44 -14.04 -5.31
C TYR A 156 -8.68 -13.68 -6.77
N ALA A 157 -9.63 -14.36 -7.39
CA ALA A 157 -10.17 -14.00 -8.71
C ALA A 157 -11.67 -14.22 -8.68
N GLY A 158 -12.44 -13.17 -8.96
CA GLY A 158 -13.89 -13.21 -8.89
C GLY A 158 -14.57 -12.15 -9.75
N PRO A 159 -15.91 -12.09 -9.70
CA PRO A 159 -16.69 -11.21 -10.57
C PRO A 159 -16.43 -9.72 -10.34
N VAL A 160 -15.95 -9.33 -9.16
CA VAL A 160 -15.75 -7.92 -8.79
C VAL A 160 -14.31 -7.45 -8.95
N GLY A 161 -13.36 -8.37 -9.11
CA GLY A 161 -11.96 -8.05 -9.26
C GLY A 161 -11.04 -9.24 -9.07
N ALA A 162 -9.75 -8.96 -9.06
CA ALA A 162 -8.68 -9.91 -8.76
C ALA A 162 -7.69 -9.30 -7.78
N TYR A 163 -7.10 -10.13 -6.93
CA TYR A 163 -6.07 -9.78 -5.97
C TYR A 163 -5.01 -10.88 -5.93
N GLY A 164 -3.77 -10.51 -5.77
CA GLY A 164 -2.68 -11.44 -5.52
C GLY A 164 -1.52 -10.73 -4.84
N ASP A 165 -0.89 -11.42 -3.91
CA ASP A 165 0.38 -10.97 -3.37
C ASP A 165 1.39 -12.10 -3.26
N THR A 166 2.64 -11.71 -3.17
CA THR A 166 3.79 -12.60 -3.03
C THR A 166 4.79 -12.01 -2.06
N LEU A 167 5.50 -12.88 -1.35
CA LEU A 167 6.57 -12.50 -0.46
C LEU A 167 7.76 -13.42 -0.73
N THR A 168 8.89 -12.82 -1.08
CA THR A 168 10.14 -13.55 -1.35
C THR A 168 11.25 -13.06 -0.44
N ARG A 169 12.17 -13.96 -0.10
CA ARG A 169 13.37 -13.65 0.69
C ARG A 169 14.62 -14.01 -0.11
N ALA A 170 15.55 -13.07 -0.17
CA ALA A 170 16.90 -13.28 -0.72
C ALA A 170 17.93 -12.74 0.27
N GLY A 171 18.58 -13.65 1.00
CA GLY A 171 19.45 -13.29 2.12
C GLY A 171 18.70 -12.48 3.19
N GLN A 172 19.17 -11.27 3.46
CA GLN A 172 18.57 -10.32 4.41
C GLN A 172 17.52 -9.40 3.78
N THR A 173 17.18 -9.59 2.51
CA THR A 173 16.20 -8.76 1.83
C THR A 173 14.88 -9.51 1.66
N LEU A 174 13.79 -8.87 2.13
CA LEU A 174 12.42 -9.25 1.84
C LEU A 174 11.87 -8.40 0.70
N THR A 175 11.17 -9.03 -0.22
CA THR A 175 10.42 -8.33 -1.28
C THR A 175 8.97 -8.79 -1.23
N TYR A 176 8.08 -7.87 -0.88
CA TYR A 176 6.63 -8.05 -0.94
C TYR A 176 6.09 -7.38 -2.20
N THR A 177 5.29 -8.10 -2.95
CA THR A 177 4.58 -7.55 -4.11
C THR A 177 3.09 -7.82 -3.94
N CYS A 178 2.27 -6.81 -4.18
CA CYS A 178 0.82 -6.90 -4.14
C CYS A 178 0.25 -6.27 -5.41
N GLU A 179 -0.69 -6.96 -6.02
CA GLU A 179 -1.42 -6.46 -7.19
C GLU A 179 -2.92 -6.68 -7.00
N TYR A 180 -3.72 -5.71 -7.40
CA TYR A 180 -5.15 -5.93 -7.55
C TYR A 180 -5.73 -5.16 -8.73
N ALA A 181 -6.85 -5.63 -9.23
CA ALA A 181 -7.64 -4.94 -10.23
C ALA A 181 -9.11 -5.02 -9.88
N THR A 182 -9.83 -3.91 -10.05
CA THR A 182 -11.28 -3.83 -9.87
C THR A 182 -11.99 -3.88 -11.21
N ILE A 183 -13.20 -4.44 -11.25
CA ILE A 183 -14.04 -4.52 -12.43
C ILE A 183 -15.15 -3.48 -12.31
N ARG A 184 -15.27 -2.59 -13.31
CA ARG A 184 -16.41 -1.67 -13.39
C ARG A 184 -17.66 -2.43 -13.82
N GLY A 185 -18.77 -2.24 -13.08
CA GLY A 185 -20.03 -2.86 -13.44
C GLY A 185 -21.13 -2.61 -12.42
N THR A 186 -22.33 -3.07 -12.77
CA THR A 186 -23.46 -3.21 -11.84
C THR A 186 -23.60 -4.70 -11.53
N PHE A 187 -23.57 -5.05 -10.28
CA PHE A 187 -23.57 -6.41 -9.79
C PHE A 187 -24.88 -6.73 -9.08
N PRO A 188 -25.45 -7.93 -9.29
CA PRO A 188 -26.66 -8.33 -8.58
C PRO A 188 -26.36 -8.53 -7.08
N PRO A 189 -27.39 -8.49 -6.22
CA PRO A 189 -27.25 -8.57 -4.77
C PRO A 189 -26.47 -9.80 -4.28
N GLU A 190 -26.59 -10.93 -4.97
CA GLU A 190 -25.92 -12.19 -4.67
C GLU A 190 -24.39 -12.10 -4.76
N THR A 191 -23.88 -11.14 -5.52
CA THR A 191 -22.43 -10.90 -5.66
C THR A 191 -21.84 -10.20 -4.44
N LEU A 192 -22.66 -9.74 -3.48
CA LEU A 192 -22.19 -9.00 -2.31
C LEU A 192 -21.19 -9.81 -1.47
N GLU A 193 -21.36 -11.10 -1.34
CA GLU A 193 -20.44 -11.93 -0.58
C GLU A 193 -19.05 -11.98 -1.24
N GLU A 194 -19.01 -12.15 -2.57
CA GLU A 194 -17.75 -12.10 -3.31
C GLU A 194 -17.07 -10.72 -3.20
N TYR A 195 -17.85 -9.65 -3.24
CA TYR A 195 -17.33 -8.30 -2.98
C TYR A 195 -16.72 -8.20 -1.58
N ARG A 196 -17.37 -8.75 -0.55
CA ARG A 196 -16.86 -8.72 0.83
C ARG A 196 -15.57 -9.51 0.98
N LYS A 197 -15.47 -10.70 0.39
CA LYS A 197 -14.22 -11.50 0.35
C LYS A 197 -13.08 -10.71 -0.28
N PHE A 198 -13.33 -10.12 -1.43
CA PHE A 198 -12.36 -9.27 -2.10
C PHE A 198 -11.95 -8.07 -1.25
N ALA A 199 -12.92 -7.35 -0.67
CA ALA A 199 -12.68 -6.20 0.20
C ALA A 199 -11.90 -6.57 1.47
N ALA A 200 -12.14 -7.74 2.06
CA ALA A 200 -11.41 -8.23 3.23
C ALA A 200 -9.93 -8.47 2.92
N LEU A 201 -9.62 -9.07 1.76
CA LEU A 201 -8.23 -9.24 1.31
C LEU A 201 -7.52 -7.90 1.13
N LEU A 202 -8.19 -6.96 0.48
CA LEU A 202 -7.65 -5.62 0.28
C LEU A 202 -7.44 -4.88 1.62
N ALA A 203 -8.24 -5.16 2.65
CA ALA A 203 -8.09 -4.62 4.00
C ALA A 203 -7.08 -5.40 4.86
N LEU A 204 -6.47 -6.47 4.33
CA LEU A 204 -5.58 -7.38 5.06
C LEU A 204 -6.22 -7.97 6.33
N GLU A 205 -7.52 -8.22 6.30
CA GLU A 205 -8.23 -8.83 7.42
C GLU A 205 -7.64 -10.22 7.75
N GLY A 206 -7.39 -10.45 9.04
CA GLY A 206 -6.81 -11.71 9.51
C GLY A 206 -5.31 -11.87 9.25
N ARG A 207 -4.63 -10.88 8.63
CA ARG A 207 -3.21 -10.97 8.26
C ARG A 207 -2.29 -10.07 9.09
N ASN A 208 -2.77 -9.55 10.23
CA ASN A 208 -2.03 -8.72 11.18
C ASN A 208 -1.20 -7.59 10.54
N GLY A 209 -1.71 -6.98 9.45
CA GLY A 209 -1.02 -5.88 8.76
C GLY A 209 0.31 -6.26 8.13
N LEU A 210 0.52 -7.52 7.75
CA LEU A 210 1.78 -8.06 7.21
C LEU A 210 2.97 -7.87 8.16
N GLN A 211 2.82 -8.28 9.39
CA GLN A 211 3.90 -8.23 10.37
C GLN A 211 5.01 -9.25 10.06
N VAL A 212 6.23 -8.78 10.17
CA VAL A 212 7.45 -9.57 10.10
C VAL A 212 8.07 -9.63 11.49
N PHE A 213 8.38 -10.83 11.96
CA PHE A 213 9.05 -11.01 13.24
C PHE A 213 10.53 -11.35 13.01
N VAL A 214 11.37 -10.77 13.85
CA VAL A 214 12.83 -10.93 13.77
C VAL A 214 13.45 -11.10 15.16
N LYS A 215 14.64 -11.70 15.23
CA LYS A 215 15.48 -11.77 16.44
C LYS A 215 16.86 -11.20 16.14
N ARG A 216 17.48 -10.59 17.16
CA ARG A 216 18.91 -10.26 17.14
C ARG A 216 19.70 -11.51 17.56
N GLU A 217 20.75 -11.79 16.84
CA GLU A 217 21.73 -12.83 17.19
C GLU A 217 22.64 -12.38 18.32
#